data_dee6c16ee4070559deed02563a3ae4c9
#
_entry.id   dee6c16ee4070559deed02563a3ae4c9
#
_cell.length_a   1.000
_cell.length_b   1.000
_cell.length_c   1.000
_cell.angle_alpha   90.00
_cell.angle_beta   90.00
_cell.angle_gamma   90.00
#
_symmetry.space_group_name_H-M   'P 1'
#
loop_
_entity.id
_entity.type
_entity.pdbx_description
1 polymer ?
#
loop_
_entity_poly.entity_id
_entity_poly.type
_entity_poly.pdbx_seq_one_letter_code
_entity_poly.pdbx_strand_id
1 'polypeptide(L)'
;MTDTALKPDYAALRGNVSLLGRLLGDTIAEAEGEPFLELIEQIRGLSKQGRASAGTPGSSLLDILRALDNDQLVPVARAFSQFLNLSNIADQQHTVSRHMDLLLSASLNLSQGIEALLSEGVPLSLIHI
;
A
#
# COMPACT_ATOMS: atom_id res chain seq x y z
N MET A 1 22.38 2.83 -15.85
CA MET A 1 22.87 3.76 -15.07
C MET A 1 21.82 4.63 -14.44
N THR A 2 20.98 4.92 -14.10
CA THR A 2 20.06 5.87 -13.52
C THR A 2 18.61 5.43 -13.49
N ASP A 3 18.40 4.12 -13.64
CA ASP A 3 17.08 3.54 -13.45
C ASP A 3 16.57 3.65 -12.00
N THR A 4 17.49 3.89 -11.07
CA THR A 4 17.14 4.06 -9.66
C THR A 4 16.29 5.30 -9.39
N ALA A 5 16.43 6.35 -10.18
CA ALA A 5 15.64 7.58 -10.04
C ALA A 5 14.21 7.44 -10.55
N LEU A 6 13.93 6.42 -11.40
CA LEU A 6 12.61 6.18 -11.98
C LEU A 6 11.84 5.08 -11.22
N LYS A 7 12.50 4.32 -10.34
CA LYS A 7 11.81 3.32 -9.52
C LYS A 7 10.97 3.99 -8.44
N PRO A 8 9.68 3.67 -8.36
CA PRO A 8 8.85 4.20 -7.29
C PRO A 8 9.36 3.71 -5.93
N ASP A 9 9.43 4.63 -4.98
CA ASP A 9 9.76 4.30 -3.61
C ASP A 9 8.52 3.74 -2.91
N TYR A 10 8.51 2.44 -2.69
CA TYR A 10 7.41 1.75 -2.01
C TYR A 10 7.63 1.61 -0.49
N ALA A 11 8.71 2.16 0.06
CA ALA A 11 8.99 2.06 1.49
C ALA A 11 7.89 2.71 2.32
N ALA A 12 7.43 3.91 1.92
CA ALA A 12 6.32 4.59 2.59
C ALA A 12 5.02 3.81 2.50
N LEU A 13 4.71 3.23 1.32
CA LEU A 13 3.53 2.39 1.14
C LEU A 13 3.58 1.17 2.04
N ARG A 14 4.71 0.46 2.08
CA ARG A 14 4.88 -0.71 2.96
C ARG A 14 4.72 -0.34 4.43
N GLY A 15 5.24 0.82 4.84
CA GLY A 15 5.08 1.33 6.19
C GLY A 15 3.62 1.59 6.54
N ASN A 16 2.88 2.20 5.63
CA ASN A 16 1.45 2.48 5.81
C ASN A 16 0.62 1.19 5.88
N VAL A 17 0.87 0.25 4.99
CA VAL A 17 0.19 -1.06 5.00
C VAL A 17 0.49 -1.81 6.28
N SER A 18 1.74 -1.80 6.74
CA SER A 18 2.15 -2.43 7.99
C SER A 18 1.46 -1.80 9.20
N LEU A 19 1.37 -0.47 9.25
CA LEU A 19 0.68 0.25 10.31
C LEU A 19 -0.82 -0.11 10.32
N LEU A 20 -1.48 -0.05 9.18
CA LEU A 20 -2.91 -0.37 9.06
C LEU A 20 -3.18 -1.83 9.42
N GLY A 21 -2.31 -2.75 9.03
CA GLY A 21 -2.40 -4.15 9.40
C GLY A 21 -2.30 -4.36 10.90
N ARG A 22 -1.41 -3.63 11.57
CA ARG A 22 -1.26 -3.69 13.03
C ARG A 22 -2.50 -3.15 13.74
N LEU A 23 -3.01 -2.00 13.30
CA LEU A 23 -4.22 -1.40 13.87
C LEU A 23 -5.43 -2.32 13.67
N LEU A 24 -5.56 -2.94 12.51
CA LEU A 24 -6.61 -3.92 12.26
C LEU A 24 -6.44 -5.15 13.16
N GLY A 25 -5.21 -5.63 13.34
CA GLY A 25 -4.91 -6.73 14.26
C GLY A 25 -5.33 -6.42 15.69
N ASP A 26 -5.02 -5.23 16.18
CA ASP A 26 -5.44 -4.78 17.52
C ASP A 26 -6.97 -4.72 17.63
N THR A 27 -7.63 -4.24 16.62
CA THR A 27 -9.10 -4.18 16.56
C THR A 27 -9.72 -5.58 16.57
N ILE A 28 -9.15 -6.50 15.81
CA ILE A 28 -9.60 -7.90 15.78
C ILE A 28 -9.41 -8.56 17.14
N ALA A 29 -8.26 -8.36 17.78
CA ALA A 29 -7.98 -8.92 19.10
C ALA A 29 -8.97 -8.39 20.16
N GLU A 30 -9.31 -7.11 20.07
CA GLU A 30 -10.26 -6.50 20.99
C GLU A 30 -11.70 -6.99 20.74
N ALA A 31 -12.10 -7.17 19.49
CA ALA A 31 -13.46 -7.54 19.12
C ALA A 31 -13.72 -9.06 19.21
N GLU A 32 -12.75 -9.87 18.76
CA GLU A 32 -12.92 -11.32 18.59
C GLU A 32 -12.03 -12.15 19.54
N GLY A 33 -11.07 -11.51 20.19
CA GLY A 33 -10.13 -12.14 21.11
C GLY A 33 -8.80 -12.53 20.48
N GLU A 34 -7.80 -12.74 21.32
CA GLU A 34 -6.45 -13.11 20.90
C GLU A 34 -6.37 -14.44 20.12
N PRO A 35 -7.09 -15.52 20.51
CA PRO A 35 -7.05 -16.76 19.75
C PRO A 35 -7.50 -16.62 18.31
N PHE A 36 -8.46 -15.74 18.06
CA PHE A 36 -8.92 -15.46 16.70
C PHE A 36 -7.86 -14.70 15.90
N LEU A 37 -7.19 -13.71 16.51
CA LEU A 37 -6.08 -13.01 15.87
C LEU A 37 -4.94 -13.97 15.52
N GLU A 38 -4.60 -14.90 16.42
CA GLU A 38 -3.59 -15.92 16.15
C GLU A 38 -3.95 -16.78 14.95
N LEU A 39 -5.22 -17.15 14.81
CA LEU A 39 -5.70 -17.89 13.64
C LEU A 39 -5.51 -17.08 12.35
N ILE A 40 -5.88 -15.81 12.36
CA ILE A 40 -5.70 -14.91 11.20
C ILE A 40 -4.22 -14.79 10.85
N GLU A 41 -3.35 -14.61 11.83
CA GLU A 41 -1.90 -14.49 11.60
C GLU A 41 -1.30 -15.79 11.06
N GLN A 42 -1.79 -16.93 11.53
CA GLN A 42 -1.37 -18.24 11.03
C GLN A 42 -1.77 -18.44 9.57
N ILE A 43 -2.99 -18.10 9.20
CA ILE A 43 -3.48 -18.18 7.81
C ILE A 43 -2.66 -17.25 6.92
N ARG A 44 -2.41 -16.03 7.37
CA ARG A 44 -1.61 -15.04 6.63
C ARG A 44 -0.18 -15.52 6.39
N GLY A 45 0.45 -16.07 7.43
CA GLY A 45 1.81 -16.61 7.34
C GLY A 45 1.92 -17.77 6.35
N LEU A 46 0.98 -18.70 6.40
CA LEU A 46 0.94 -19.85 5.49
C LEU A 46 0.64 -19.41 4.04
N SER A 47 -0.20 -18.41 3.86
CA SER A 47 -0.48 -17.83 2.53
C SER A 47 0.77 -17.20 1.91
N LYS A 48 1.59 -16.51 2.71
CA LYS A 48 2.87 -15.94 2.26
C LYS A 48 3.85 -17.03 1.84
N GLN A 49 3.96 -18.10 2.63
CA GLN A 49 4.81 -19.24 2.30
C GLN A 49 4.37 -19.94 1.02
N GLY A 50 3.08 -20.11 0.82
CA GLY A 50 2.52 -20.70 -0.40
C GLY A 50 2.85 -19.89 -1.65
N ARG A 51 2.84 -18.57 -1.56
CA ARG A 51 3.24 -17.70 -2.68
C ARG A 51 4.72 -17.79 -3.00
N ALA A 52 5.56 -17.93 -1.99
CA ALA A 52 7.00 -18.10 -2.18
C ALA A 52 7.34 -19.45 -2.83
N SER A 53 6.47 -20.46 -2.69
CA SER A 53 6.65 -21.83 -3.17
C SER A 53 5.86 -22.11 -4.47
N ALA A 54 5.96 -21.24 -5.46
CA ALA A 54 5.36 -21.38 -6.79
C ALA A 54 3.82 -21.18 -6.87
N GLY A 55 3.24 -20.42 -5.95
CA GLY A 55 1.85 -19.97 -6.06
C GLY A 55 0.78 -21.02 -5.73
N THR A 56 1.17 -22.22 -5.31
CA THR A 56 0.22 -23.24 -4.89
C THR A 56 0.05 -23.17 -3.38
N PRO A 57 -1.17 -23.11 -2.85
CA PRO A 57 -1.39 -23.17 -1.40
C PRO A 57 -0.81 -24.46 -0.83
N GLY A 58 -0.04 -24.34 0.26
CA GLY A 58 0.47 -25.50 0.97
C GLY A 58 -0.67 -26.33 1.54
N SER A 59 -0.43 -27.64 1.70
CA SER A 59 -1.41 -28.55 2.33
C SER A 59 -1.84 -28.07 3.71
N SER A 60 -0.92 -27.50 4.50
CA SER A 60 -1.20 -26.97 5.83
C SER A 60 -2.23 -25.84 5.82
N LEU A 61 -2.16 -24.94 4.84
CA LEU A 61 -3.13 -23.84 4.70
C LEU A 61 -4.52 -24.41 4.37
N LEU A 62 -4.60 -25.34 3.43
CA LEU A 62 -5.87 -25.98 3.05
C LEU A 62 -6.48 -26.73 4.22
N ASP A 63 -5.66 -27.43 5.01
CA ASP A 63 -6.12 -28.17 6.19
C ASP A 63 -6.73 -27.22 7.23
N ILE A 64 -6.10 -26.08 7.49
CA ILE A 64 -6.64 -25.08 8.41
C ILE A 64 -7.95 -24.50 7.88
N LEU A 65 -8.01 -24.13 6.60
CA LEU A 65 -9.22 -23.56 6.00
C LEU A 65 -10.39 -24.56 6.02
N ARG A 66 -10.11 -25.82 5.77
CA ARG A 66 -11.14 -26.87 5.81
C ARG A 66 -11.62 -27.20 7.23
N ALA A 67 -10.76 -26.98 8.22
CA ALA A 67 -11.09 -27.20 9.63
C ALA A 67 -11.92 -26.07 10.24
N LEU A 68 -12.05 -24.91 9.55
CA LEU A 68 -12.87 -23.81 10.03
C LEU A 68 -14.33 -24.20 10.05
N ASP A 69 -15.00 -23.94 11.18
CA ASP A 69 -16.44 -24.11 11.26
C ASP A 69 -17.17 -22.88 10.65
N ASN A 70 -18.49 -23.01 10.51
CA ASN A 70 -19.30 -21.96 9.89
C ASN A 70 -19.27 -20.65 10.69
N ASP A 71 -19.11 -20.72 12.00
CA ASP A 71 -19.04 -19.55 12.86
C ASP A 71 -17.73 -18.78 12.70
N GLN A 72 -16.67 -19.47 12.27
CA GLN A 72 -15.35 -18.89 12.04
C GLN A 72 -15.18 -18.35 10.60
N LEU A 73 -15.85 -18.95 9.63
CA LEU A 73 -15.68 -18.62 8.20
C LEU A 73 -16.00 -17.16 7.91
N VAL A 74 -17.12 -16.65 8.39
CA VAL A 74 -17.54 -15.28 8.13
C VAL A 74 -16.61 -14.26 8.78
N PRO A 75 -16.26 -14.38 10.08
CA PRO A 75 -15.27 -13.48 10.68
C PRO A 75 -13.90 -13.51 10.00
N VAL A 76 -13.42 -14.71 9.60
CA VAL A 76 -12.15 -14.84 8.88
C VAL A 76 -12.20 -14.12 7.53
N ALA A 77 -13.25 -14.36 6.74
CA ALA A 77 -13.44 -13.70 5.46
C ALA A 77 -13.53 -12.19 5.62
N ARG A 78 -14.23 -11.71 6.65
CA ARG A 78 -14.36 -10.29 6.96
C ARG A 78 -13.01 -9.66 7.31
N ALA A 79 -12.21 -10.33 8.13
CA ALA A 79 -10.88 -9.84 8.52
C ALA A 79 -9.97 -9.66 7.29
N PHE A 80 -9.94 -10.63 6.40
CA PHE A 80 -9.14 -10.53 5.16
C PHE A 80 -9.70 -9.47 4.20
N SER A 81 -11.02 -9.36 4.07
CA SER A 81 -11.65 -8.32 3.25
C SER A 81 -11.29 -6.92 3.76
N GLN A 82 -11.33 -6.71 5.06
CA GLN A 82 -10.94 -5.42 5.65
C GLN A 82 -9.46 -5.12 5.42
N PHE A 83 -8.59 -6.10 5.56
CA PHE A 83 -7.17 -5.93 5.28
C PHE A 83 -6.93 -5.52 3.82
N LEU A 84 -7.60 -6.18 2.88
CA LEU A 84 -7.49 -5.85 1.46
C LEU A 84 -8.02 -4.44 1.17
N ASN A 85 -9.14 -4.05 1.78
CA ASN A 85 -9.69 -2.70 1.65
C ASN A 85 -8.71 -1.65 2.16
N LEU A 86 -8.12 -1.86 3.34
CA LEU A 86 -7.14 -0.94 3.91
C LEU A 86 -5.88 -0.86 3.05
N SER A 87 -5.42 -1.98 2.50
CA SER A 87 -4.28 -2.02 1.59
C SER A 87 -4.54 -1.23 0.31
N ASN A 88 -5.75 -1.36 -0.24
CA ASN A 88 -6.17 -0.60 -1.42
C ASN A 88 -6.22 0.91 -1.13
N ILE A 89 -6.74 1.30 0.03
CA ILE A 89 -6.77 2.70 0.44
C ILE A 89 -5.34 3.25 0.58
N ALA A 90 -4.45 2.50 1.20
CA ALA A 90 -3.05 2.89 1.34
C ALA A 90 -2.37 3.05 -0.03
N ASP A 91 -2.63 2.14 -0.96
CA ASP A 91 -2.10 2.20 -2.32
C ASP A 91 -2.63 3.42 -3.07
N GLN A 92 -3.91 3.69 -2.99
CA GLN A 92 -4.53 4.87 -3.60
C GLN A 92 -3.92 6.16 -3.03
N GLN A 93 -3.78 6.25 -1.72
CA GLN A 93 -3.20 7.41 -1.07
C GLN A 93 -1.75 7.60 -1.50
N HIS A 94 -0.97 6.53 -1.57
CA HIS A 94 0.41 6.59 -2.03
C HIS A 94 0.51 7.12 -3.46
N THR A 95 -0.35 6.65 -4.35
CA THR A 95 -0.42 7.08 -5.74
C THR A 95 -0.76 8.58 -5.85
N VAL A 96 -1.76 9.03 -5.09
CA VAL A 96 -2.17 10.44 -5.06
C VAL A 96 -1.03 11.31 -4.52
N SER A 97 -0.40 10.92 -3.43
CA SER A 97 0.72 11.67 -2.85
C SER A 97 1.88 11.81 -3.83
N ARG A 98 2.25 10.73 -4.51
CA ARG A 98 3.29 10.77 -5.54
C ARG A 98 2.93 11.72 -6.69
N HIS A 99 1.68 11.68 -7.13
CA HIS A 99 1.20 12.58 -8.18
C HIS A 99 1.30 14.04 -7.76
N MET A 100 0.89 14.34 -6.53
CA MET A 100 0.99 15.69 -5.98
C MET A 100 2.44 16.17 -5.89
N ASP A 101 3.34 15.31 -5.43
CA ASP A 101 4.76 15.63 -5.35
C ASP A 101 5.36 15.91 -6.73
N LEU A 102 5.00 15.13 -7.74
CA LEU A 102 5.44 15.33 -9.11
C LEU A 102 4.90 16.66 -9.69
N LEU A 103 3.63 16.96 -9.43
CA LEU A 103 3.02 18.22 -9.88
C LEU A 103 3.66 19.42 -9.22
N LEU A 104 3.93 19.35 -7.91
CA LEU A 104 4.62 20.42 -7.18
C LEU A 104 6.04 20.62 -7.71
N SER A 105 6.77 19.55 -7.94
CA SER A 105 8.13 19.63 -8.51
C SER A 105 8.12 20.24 -9.90
N ALA A 106 7.18 19.84 -10.75
CA ALA A 106 7.03 20.41 -12.10
C ALA A 106 6.68 21.89 -12.05
N SER A 107 5.78 22.27 -11.13
CA SER A 107 5.40 23.66 -10.92
C SER A 107 6.58 24.52 -10.46
N LEU A 108 7.38 24.03 -9.52
CA LEU A 108 8.58 24.73 -9.06
C LEU A 108 9.61 24.90 -10.18
N ASN A 109 9.84 23.85 -10.96
CA ASN A 109 10.76 23.91 -12.09
C ASN A 109 10.30 24.91 -13.15
N LEU A 110 9.00 24.98 -13.41
CA LEU A 110 8.42 25.95 -14.33
C LEU A 110 8.59 27.38 -13.81
N SER A 111 8.30 27.62 -12.53
CA SER A 111 8.52 28.91 -11.89
C SER A 111 9.96 29.37 -11.98
N GLN A 112 10.90 28.49 -11.70
CA GLN A 112 12.34 28.79 -11.79
C GLN A 112 12.75 29.12 -13.23
N GLY A 113 12.22 28.39 -14.20
CA GLY A 113 12.46 28.64 -15.61
C GLY A 113 11.95 30.02 -16.04
N ILE A 114 10.77 30.42 -15.61
CA ILE A 114 10.18 31.75 -15.89
C ILE A 114 11.03 32.84 -15.24
N GLU A 115 11.44 32.68 -14.00
CA GLU A 115 12.30 33.64 -13.31
C GLU A 115 13.64 33.80 -14.01
N ALA A 116 14.25 32.71 -14.46
CA ALA A 116 15.50 32.76 -15.22
C ALA A 116 15.34 33.53 -16.54
N LEU A 117 14.26 33.30 -17.26
CA LEU A 117 13.95 34.04 -18.51
C LEU A 117 13.75 35.54 -18.25
N LEU A 118 13.02 35.89 -17.19
CA LEU A 118 12.81 37.30 -16.83
C LEU A 118 14.10 37.97 -16.41
N SER A 119 14.99 37.28 -15.68
CA SER A 119 16.29 37.82 -15.27
C SER A 119 17.23 38.04 -16.48
N GLU A 120 17.09 37.26 -17.53
CA GLU A 120 17.84 37.44 -18.80
C GLU A 120 17.28 38.54 -19.68
N GLY A 121 16.20 39.21 -19.28
CA GLY A 121 15.61 40.33 -20.01
C GLY A 121 14.73 39.92 -21.18
N VAL A 122 14.24 38.67 -21.21
CA VAL A 122 13.31 38.19 -22.23
C VAL A 122 11.97 38.93 -22.09
N PRO A 123 11.44 39.56 -23.13
CA PRO A 123 10.14 40.24 -23.05
C PRO A 123 9.00 39.26 -22.74
N LEU A 124 8.10 39.70 -21.87
CA LEU A 124 6.90 38.90 -21.52
C LEU A 124 6.04 38.53 -22.74
N SER A 125 6.09 39.34 -23.79
CA SER A 125 5.37 39.08 -25.04
C SER A 125 5.84 37.82 -25.77
N LEU A 126 7.07 37.38 -25.54
CA LEU A 126 7.60 36.13 -26.10
C LEU A 126 7.21 34.89 -25.28
N ILE A 127 6.77 35.06 -24.04
CA ILE A 127 6.36 34.02 -23.14
C ILE A 127 4.85 33.72 -23.31
N HIS A 128 4.10 34.67 -23.78
CA HIS A 128 2.68 34.56 -24.11
C HIS A 128 2.47 33.83 -25.42
N ILE A 129 2.19 32.55 -25.35
CA ILE A 129 1.80 31.78 -26.53
C ILE A 129 0.49 31.08 -26.27
#